data_390b0438b952cb302924a4017cf70d5a
#
_entry.id   390b0438b952cb302924a4017cf70d5a
#
_cell.length_a   1.000
_cell.length_b   1.000
_cell.length_c   1.000
_cell.angle_alpha   90.00
_cell.angle_beta   90.00
_cell.angle_gamma   90.00
#
_symmetry.space_group_name_H-M   'P 1'
#
loop_
_entity.id
_entity.type
_entity.pdbx_description
1 polymer ?
#
loop_
_entity_poly.entity_id
_entity_poly.type
_entity_poly.pdbx_seq_one_letter_code
_entity_poly.pdbx_strand_id
1 'polypeptide(L)'
;MKHLILSGCAGRMGRMLESLIEQRDDCRIAAGVDPAPYHSEEFPVYSNWERCPPNADGILDFSSPAGLSPMLEFATGHGIPVVLG
;
A
#
# COMPACT_ATOMS: atom_id res chain seq x y z
N MET A 1 7.86 14.79 3.90
CA MET A 1 7.81 13.55 3.11
C MET A 1 6.51 12.81 3.37
N LYS A 2 5.80 12.43 2.32
CA LYS A 2 4.57 11.66 2.43
C LYS A 2 4.87 10.17 2.59
N HIS A 3 4.18 9.52 3.51
CA HIS A 3 4.29 8.08 3.72
C HIS A 3 3.07 7.39 3.14
N LEU A 4 3.28 6.41 2.26
CA LEU A 4 2.21 5.77 1.51
C LEU A 4 2.14 4.28 1.83
N ILE A 5 0.92 3.74 1.81
CA ILE A 5 0.70 2.29 1.87
C ILE A 5 0.42 1.83 0.45
N LEU A 6 1.12 0.80 0.01
CA LEU A 6 0.92 0.23 -1.33
C LEU A 6 0.08 -1.03 -1.21
N SER A 7 -1.18 -0.93 -1.63
CA SER A 7 -2.12 -2.04 -1.66
C SER A 7 -1.98 -2.79 -2.98
N GLY A 8 -1.75 -4.09 -2.91
CA GLY A 8 -1.45 -4.89 -4.10
C GLY A 8 0.02 -4.86 -4.47
N CYS A 9 0.90 -4.77 -3.48
CA CYS A 9 2.34 -4.58 -3.72
C CYS A 9 3.02 -5.76 -4.42
N ALA A 10 2.45 -6.97 -4.36
CA ALA A 10 3.01 -8.14 -5.02
C ALA A 10 2.69 -8.20 -6.51
N GLY A 11 1.73 -7.42 -6.99
CA GLY A 11 1.34 -7.40 -8.39
C GLY A 11 2.32 -6.60 -9.25
N ARG A 12 2.14 -6.68 -10.58
CA ARG A 12 3.01 -5.98 -11.53
C ARG A 12 3.01 -4.47 -11.35
N MET A 13 1.81 -3.88 -11.24
CA MET A 13 1.69 -2.43 -11.05
C MET A 13 2.27 -1.99 -9.71
N GLY A 14 2.04 -2.77 -8.66
CA GLY A 14 2.60 -2.46 -7.35
C GLY A 14 4.11 -2.44 -7.37
N ARG A 15 4.73 -3.42 -8.03
CA ARG A 15 6.18 -3.51 -8.13
C ARG A 15 6.77 -2.39 -8.98
N MET A 16 6.05 -1.99 -10.04
CA MET A 16 6.47 -0.86 -10.86
C MET A 16 6.43 0.44 -10.05
N LEU A 17 5.36 0.64 -9.27
CA LEU A 17 5.21 1.81 -8.43
C LEU A 17 6.25 1.86 -7.32
N GLU A 18 6.59 0.73 -6.76
CA GLU A 18 7.67 0.66 -5.78
C GLU A 18 8.95 1.27 -6.35
N SER A 19 9.33 0.85 -7.56
CA SER A 19 10.52 1.36 -8.23
C SER A 19 10.44 2.86 -8.50
N LEU A 20 9.29 3.35 -8.94
CA LEU A 20 9.09 4.77 -9.25
C LEU A 20 9.15 5.64 -7.99
N ILE A 21 8.53 5.17 -6.91
CA ILE A 21 8.49 5.93 -5.66
C ILE A 21 9.85 5.98 -5.00
N GLU A 22 10.64 4.92 -5.10
CA GLU A 22 12.01 4.90 -4.56
C GLU A 22 12.89 6.00 -5.15
N GLN A 23 12.57 6.47 -6.34
CA GLN A 23 13.34 7.51 -7.02
C GLN A 23 12.87 8.92 -6.67
N ARG A 24 11.82 9.06 -5.87
CA ARG A 24 11.27 10.36 -5.50
C ARG A 24 11.79 10.80 -4.13
N ASP A 25 11.87 12.12 -3.95
CA ASP A 25 12.31 12.73 -2.69
C ASP A 25 11.14 13.20 -1.82
N ASP A 26 9.92 13.21 -2.37
CA ASP A 26 8.75 13.78 -1.71
C ASP A 26 7.82 12.75 -1.08
N CYS A 27 8.04 11.46 -1.37
CA CYS A 27 7.23 10.39 -0.80
C CYS A 27 8.02 9.09 -0.71
N ARG A 28 7.52 8.19 0.13
CA ARG A 28 8.09 6.86 0.29
C ARG A 28 6.99 5.88 0.64
N ILE A 29 7.22 4.60 0.35
CA ILE A 29 6.31 3.54 0.77
C ILE A 29 6.67 3.15 2.19
N ALA A 30 5.72 3.29 3.11
CA ALA A 30 5.89 2.93 4.51
C ALA A 30 5.50 1.48 4.77
N ALA A 31 4.58 0.93 3.98
CA ALA A 31 4.11 -0.45 4.13
C ALA A 31 3.47 -0.92 2.84
N GLY A 32 3.47 -2.24 2.64
CA GLY A 32 2.71 -2.88 1.57
C GLY A 32 1.70 -3.85 2.14
N VAL A 33 0.59 -4.05 1.45
CA VAL A 33 -0.42 -5.04 1.82
C VAL A 33 -0.78 -5.86 0.60
N ASP A 34 -0.65 -7.18 0.72
CA ASP A 34 -1.00 -8.12 -0.33
C ASP A 34 -1.17 -9.51 0.27
N PRO A 35 -2.26 -10.23 -0.04
CA PRO A 35 -2.43 -11.60 0.46
C PRO A 35 -1.44 -12.58 -0.16
N ALA A 36 -0.87 -12.27 -1.31
CA ALA A 36 0.15 -13.10 -1.93
C ALA A 36 1.50 -12.91 -1.22
N PRO A 37 2.32 -13.96 -1.10
CA PRO A 37 3.64 -13.83 -0.48
C PRO A 37 4.51 -12.86 -1.29
N TYR A 38 5.05 -11.88 -0.59
CA TYR A 38 5.94 -10.90 -1.20
C TYR A 38 6.84 -10.30 -0.13
N HIS A 39 8.08 -10.04 -0.50
CA HIS A 39 9.06 -9.44 0.37
C HIS A 39 9.69 -8.22 -0.30
N SER A 40 9.82 -7.13 0.45
CA SER A 40 10.55 -5.94 0.01
C SER A 40 11.65 -5.63 1.02
N GLU A 41 12.80 -5.21 0.51
CA GLU A 41 13.90 -4.74 1.37
C GLU A 41 13.63 -3.34 1.91
N GLU A 42 12.70 -2.60 1.30
CA GLU A 42 12.47 -1.18 1.59
C GLU A 42 11.36 -0.92 2.60
N PHE A 43 10.41 -1.84 2.75
CA PHE A 43 9.27 -1.65 3.63
C PHE A 43 8.68 -2.98 4.08
N PRO A 44 7.99 -3.02 5.24
CA PRO A 44 7.31 -4.23 5.69
C PRO A 44 6.09 -4.52 4.82
N VAL A 45 5.82 -5.80 4.59
CA VAL A 45 4.67 -6.26 3.83
C VAL A 45 3.76 -7.07 4.75
N TYR A 46 2.48 -6.71 4.75
CA TYR A 46 1.47 -7.37 5.58
C TYR A 46 0.50 -8.16 4.69
N SER A 47 0.08 -9.33 5.15
CA SER A 47 -0.83 -10.18 4.40
C SER A 47 -2.30 -9.75 4.53
N ASN A 48 -2.61 -8.89 5.48
CA ASN A 48 -3.96 -8.35 5.67
C ASN A 48 -3.90 -6.98 6.32
N TRP A 49 -5.01 -6.24 6.23
CA TRP A 49 -5.11 -4.88 6.74
C TRP A 49 -5.11 -4.79 8.26
N GLU A 50 -5.51 -5.85 8.94
CA GLU A 50 -5.56 -5.87 10.40
C GLU A 50 -4.18 -5.69 11.04
N ARG A 51 -3.15 -6.13 10.33
CA ARG A 51 -1.76 -6.02 10.81
C ARG A 51 -1.06 -4.75 10.37
N CYS A 52 -1.62 -4.05 9.41
CA CYS A 52 -0.99 -2.86 8.84
C CYS A 52 -1.17 -1.65 9.77
N PRO A 53 -0.09 -0.96 10.15
CA PRO A 53 -0.20 0.26 10.94
C PRO A 53 -0.92 1.36 10.16
N PRO A 54 -1.78 2.16 10.81
CA PRO A 54 -2.59 3.18 10.13
C PRO A 54 -1.91 4.53 9.98
N ASN A 55 -0.64 4.65 10.27
CA ASN A 55 0.06 5.93 10.27
C ASN A 55 0.65 6.25 8.89
N ALA A 56 -0.22 6.48 7.92
CA ALA A 56 0.17 6.83 6.56
C ALA A 56 -0.62 8.04 6.06
N ASP A 57 -0.07 8.72 5.07
CA ASP A 57 -0.68 9.90 4.47
C ASP A 57 -1.63 9.55 3.32
N GLY A 58 -1.49 8.36 2.75
CA GLY A 58 -2.35 7.91 1.66
C GLY A 58 -2.15 6.44 1.34
N ILE A 59 -3.09 5.89 0.59
CA ILE A 59 -3.03 4.51 0.09
C ILE A 59 -3.08 4.56 -1.44
N LEU A 60 -2.16 3.86 -2.08
CA LEU A 60 -2.20 3.62 -3.53
C LEU A 60 -2.70 2.19 -3.72
N ASP A 61 -3.87 2.04 -4.32
CA ASP A 61 -4.48 0.73 -4.47
C ASP A 61 -4.43 0.19 -5.89
N PHE A 62 -3.74 -0.92 -6.05
CA PHE A 62 -3.64 -1.69 -7.29
C PHE A 62 -3.93 -3.16 -7.03
N SER A 63 -4.71 -3.43 -5.99
CA SER A 63 -5.13 -4.78 -5.64
C SER A 63 -6.22 -5.29 -6.59
N SER A 64 -6.52 -6.58 -6.48
CA SER A 64 -7.65 -7.16 -7.21
C SER A 64 -8.98 -6.66 -6.63
N PRO A 65 -10.09 -6.81 -7.35
CA PRO A 65 -11.40 -6.43 -6.83
C PRO A 65 -11.74 -7.05 -5.47
N ALA A 66 -11.25 -8.24 -5.19
CA ALA A 66 -11.47 -8.90 -3.91
C ALA A 66 -10.82 -8.17 -2.73
N GLY A 67 -9.76 -7.40 -3.01
CA GLY A 67 -9.07 -6.64 -1.96
C GLY A 67 -9.65 -5.27 -1.69
N LEU A 68 -10.60 -4.82 -2.49
CA LEU A 68 -11.13 -3.46 -2.42
C LEU A 68 -11.87 -3.17 -1.12
N SER A 69 -12.77 -4.04 -0.71
CA SER A 69 -13.62 -3.82 0.47
C SER A 69 -12.81 -3.73 1.77
N PRO A 70 -11.89 -4.66 2.06
CA PRO A 70 -11.05 -4.54 3.26
C PRO A 70 -10.18 -3.28 3.25
N MET A 71 -9.67 -2.90 2.09
CA MET A 71 -8.86 -1.70 1.95
C MET A 71 -9.68 -0.45 2.26
N LEU A 72 -10.90 -0.36 1.71
CA LEU A 72 -11.77 0.79 1.94
C LEU A 72 -12.22 0.88 3.39
N GLU A 73 -12.48 -0.24 4.05
CA GLU A 73 -12.80 -0.25 5.47
C GLU A 73 -11.65 0.31 6.31
N PHE A 74 -10.44 -0.11 6.01
CA PHE A 74 -9.24 0.39 6.68
C PHE A 74 -9.09 1.89 6.46
N ALA A 75 -9.16 2.33 5.20
CA ALA A 75 -8.98 3.73 4.84
C ALA A 75 -10.03 4.63 5.50
N THR A 76 -11.31 4.21 5.45
CA THR A 76 -12.41 4.96 6.04
C THR A 76 -12.28 5.02 7.56
N GLY A 77 -11.95 3.90 8.19
CA GLY A 77 -11.81 3.83 9.64
C GLY A 77 -10.69 4.70 10.19
N HIS A 78 -9.67 4.96 9.39
CA HIS A 78 -8.51 5.74 9.82
C HIS A 78 -8.41 7.10 9.14
N GLY A 79 -9.37 7.45 8.29
CA GLY A 79 -9.39 8.75 7.61
C GLY A 79 -8.24 8.93 6.62
N ILE A 80 -7.82 7.86 5.94
CA ILE A 80 -6.70 7.91 5.00
C ILE A 80 -7.22 8.02 3.57
N PRO A 81 -6.77 9.03 2.79
CA PRO A 81 -7.18 9.14 1.39
C PRO A 81 -6.63 8.00 0.54
N VAL A 82 -7.39 7.62 -0.48
CA VAL A 82 -7.06 6.50 -1.38
C VAL A 82 -7.02 6.97 -2.82
N VAL A 83 -5.99 6.51 -3.54
CA VAL A 83 -5.91 6.65 -4.99
C VAL A 83 -6.07 5.25 -5.59
N LEU A 84 -7.11 5.07 -6.40
CA LEU A 84 -7.39 3.79 -7.04
C LEU A 84 -6.72 3.74 -8.41
N GLY A 85 -6.10 2.62 -8.67
CA GLY A 85 -5.48 2.37 -9.97
C GLY A 85 -6.30 1.51 -10.91
#